data_863d4b98ed0ae968febf72094735af1d
#
_entry.id   863d4b98ed0ae968febf72094735af1d
#
_cell.length_a   1.000
_cell.length_b   1.000
_cell.length_c   1.000
_cell.angle_alpha   90.00
_cell.angle_beta   90.00
_cell.angle_gamma   90.00
#
_symmetry.space_group_name_H-M   'P 1'
#
loop_
_entity.id
_entity.type
_entity.pdbx_description
1 polymer ?
#
loop_
_entity_poly.entity_id
_entity_poly.type
_entity_poly.pdbx_seq_one_letter_code
_entity_poly.pdbx_strand_id
1 'polypeptide(L)'
;PRLFSTPMLYLTGRMAPPSLDDEELRALRNYLTSGGFLWVDDAAGIKASEFDRWVRSTLRAALPDSDLRPLGQDHVLFKTFFLVRRIGGRAAVSGSVEGVDWGGKTVVVYSRNDLMGAWAKDPLGKPLYDCAPGGEAQRFDAKKLTLNILMYALTGSYKADAVHQPYILEKMRQGVP
;
A
#
# COMPACT_ATOMS: atom_id res chain seq x y z
N PRO A 1 20.47 -5.29 -0.72
CA PRO A 1 20.19 -6.71 -0.50
C PRO A 1 19.06 -6.99 0.48
N ARG A 2 18.91 -6.19 1.57
CA ARG A 2 17.87 -6.43 2.60
C ARG A 2 16.45 -6.09 2.13
N LEU A 3 16.28 -5.20 1.16
CA LEU A 3 14.98 -4.77 0.66
C LEU A 3 14.18 -5.95 0.07
N PHE A 4 14.85 -6.83 -0.67
CA PHE A 4 14.23 -7.99 -1.33
C PHE A 4 13.79 -9.12 -0.40
N SER A 5 14.24 -9.11 0.86
CA SER A 5 13.75 -10.04 1.88
C SER A 5 12.52 -9.54 2.64
N THR A 6 12.05 -8.33 2.32
CA THR A 6 10.92 -7.67 2.98
C THR A 6 9.70 -7.73 2.06
N PRO A 7 8.64 -8.45 2.42
CA PRO A 7 7.47 -8.63 1.54
C PRO A 7 6.67 -7.35 1.34
N MET A 8 6.77 -6.41 2.27
CA MET A 8 6.04 -5.15 2.24
C MET A 8 6.88 -4.02 2.85
N LEU A 9 6.85 -2.86 2.21
CA LEU A 9 7.32 -1.59 2.78
C LEU A 9 6.11 -0.76 3.19
N TYR A 10 6.22 -0.09 4.34
CA TYR A 10 5.26 0.91 4.78
C TYR A 10 5.93 2.28 4.86
N LEU A 11 5.34 3.26 4.20
CA LEU A 11 5.83 4.63 4.15
C LEU A 11 4.72 5.58 4.58
N THR A 12 5.00 6.40 5.57
CA THR A 12 4.08 7.44 6.04
C THR A 12 4.81 8.72 6.38
N GLY A 13 4.14 9.85 6.24
CA GLY A 13 4.68 11.15 6.57
C GLY A 13 3.62 12.24 6.56
N ARG A 14 3.93 13.38 7.19
CA ARG A 14 3.12 14.60 7.18
C ARG A 14 3.72 15.68 6.31
N MET A 15 5.02 15.63 6.09
CA MET A 15 5.82 16.54 5.29
C MET A 15 6.63 15.76 4.27
N ALA A 16 7.10 16.41 3.22
CA ALA A 16 7.99 15.80 2.26
C ALA A 16 9.32 15.42 2.94
N PRO A 17 9.76 14.16 2.87
CA PRO A 17 11.13 13.79 3.22
C PRO A 17 12.11 14.33 2.15
N PRO A 18 13.43 14.20 2.36
CA PRO A 18 14.41 14.47 1.32
C PRO A 18 14.10 13.68 0.05
N SER A 19 14.43 14.25 -1.11
CA SER A 19 14.30 13.55 -2.39
C SER A 19 15.23 12.34 -2.44
N LEU A 20 14.72 11.25 -2.99
CA LEU A 20 15.54 10.07 -3.23
C LEU A 20 16.57 10.36 -4.36
N ASP A 21 17.77 9.85 -4.19
CA ASP A 21 18.77 9.89 -5.25
C ASP A 21 18.52 8.81 -6.32
N ASP A 22 19.33 8.81 -7.38
CA ASP A 22 19.18 7.87 -8.51
C ASP A 22 19.37 6.41 -8.11
N GLU A 23 20.22 6.13 -7.12
CA GLU A 23 20.46 4.78 -6.62
C GLU A 23 19.26 4.30 -5.80
N GLU A 24 18.73 5.14 -4.94
CA GLU A 24 17.53 4.87 -4.15
C GLU A 24 16.29 4.68 -5.04
N LEU A 25 16.13 5.53 -6.06
CA LEU A 25 15.03 5.38 -7.05
C LEU A 25 15.15 4.07 -7.83
N ARG A 26 16.37 3.68 -8.24
CA ARG A 26 16.60 2.38 -8.89
C ARG A 26 16.31 1.21 -7.95
N ALA A 27 16.71 1.31 -6.68
CA ALA A 27 16.44 0.28 -5.68
C ALA A 27 14.94 0.11 -5.44
N LEU A 28 14.20 1.21 -5.33
CA LEU A 28 12.74 1.21 -5.19
C LEU A 28 12.07 0.59 -6.43
N ARG A 29 12.48 1.00 -7.63
CA ARG A 29 12.00 0.41 -8.90
C ARG A 29 12.21 -1.10 -8.91
N ASN A 30 13.45 -1.54 -8.68
CA ASN A 30 13.80 -2.96 -8.71
C ASN A 30 12.99 -3.76 -7.69
N TYR A 31 12.77 -3.21 -6.48
CA TYR A 31 11.95 -3.83 -5.46
C TYR A 31 10.50 -4.02 -5.94
N LEU A 32 9.86 -2.98 -6.45
CA LEU A 32 8.46 -3.01 -6.90
C LEU A 32 8.27 -3.91 -8.12
N THR A 33 9.19 -3.84 -9.09
CA THR A 33 9.12 -4.64 -10.32
C THR A 33 9.47 -6.11 -10.13
N SER A 34 10.13 -6.45 -9.01
CA SER A 34 10.45 -7.83 -8.62
C SER A 34 9.42 -8.47 -7.67
N GLY A 35 8.26 -7.84 -7.51
CA GLY A 35 7.15 -8.38 -6.71
C GLY A 35 7.04 -7.84 -5.29
N GLY A 36 7.86 -6.86 -4.92
CA GLY A 36 7.71 -6.11 -3.67
C GLY A 36 6.41 -5.29 -3.65
N PHE A 37 5.95 -4.95 -2.46
CA PHE A 37 4.73 -4.17 -2.26
C PHE A 37 5.02 -2.96 -1.37
N LEU A 38 4.53 -1.79 -1.80
CA LEU A 38 4.63 -0.53 -1.05
C LEU A 38 3.25 -0.04 -0.64
N TRP A 39 3.02 0.08 0.66
CA TRP A 39 1.89 0.80 1.20
C TRP A 39 2.32 2.20 1.64
N VAL A 40 1.69 3.22 1.06
CA VAL A 40 1.89 4.63 1.42
C VAL A 40 0.64 5.15 2.10
N ASP A 41 0.84 5.86 3.22
CA ASP A 41 -0.27 6.45 4.00
C ASP A 41 0.09 7.90 4.36
N ASP A 42 -0.59 8.87 3.72
CA ASP A 42 -0.39 10.30 3.99
C ASP A 42 -1.04 10.66 5.33
N ALA A 43 -0.22 10.96 6.32
CA ALA A 43 -0.63 11.33 7.66
C ALA A 43 -0.86 12.84 7.85
N ALA A 44 -0.74 13.66 6.79
CA ALA A 44 -0.98 15.10 6.89
C ALA A 44 -2.46 15.43 7.18
N GLY A 45 -3.38 14.65 6.62
CA GLY A 45 -4.82 14.85 6.83
C GLY A 45 -5.39 16.07 6.11
N ILE A 46 -4.71 16.55 5.05
CA ILE A 46 -5.12 17.69 4.23
C ILE A 46 -5.01 17.35 2.75
N LYS A 47 -5.78 18.07 1.91
CA LYS A 47 -5.67 17.96 0.46
C LYS A 47 -4.35 18.57 -0.03
N ALA A 48 -3.72 17.92 -1.01
CA ALA A 48 -2.49 18.41 -1.66
C ALA A 48 -1.37 18.73 -0.65
N SER A 49 -1.11 17.82 0.29
CA SER A 49 -0.02 17.93 1.26
C SER A 49 1.34 17.97 0.56
N GLU A 50 2.39 18.39 1.26
CA GLU A 50 3.76 18.28 0.75
C GLU A 50 4.17 16.84 0.56
N PHE A 51 3.72 15.96 1.47
CA PHE A 51 3.95 14.52 1.36
C PHE A 51 3.26 13.94 0.11
N ASP A 52 2.00 14.32 -0.20
CA ASP A 52 1.31 13.90 -1.43
C ASP A 52 2.10 14.28 -2.70
N ARG A 53 2.57 15.53 -2.77
CA ARG A 53 3.39 15.99 -3.91
C ARG A 53 4.69 15.19 -4.05
N TRP A 54 5.36 14.94 -2.93
CA TRP A 54 6.59 14.16 -2.88
C TRP A 54 6.34 12.71 -3.32
N VAL A 55 5.30 12.05 -2.80
CA VAL A 55 4.93 10.68 -3.17
C VAL A 55 4.69 10.56 -4.68
N ARG A 56 3.90 11.48 -5.25
CA ARG A 56 3.59 11.46 -6.68
C ARG A 56 4.83 11.68 -7.55
N SER A 57 5.71 12.60 -7.18
CA SER A 57 6.96 12.83 -7.92
C SER A 57 7.91 11.64 -7.81
N THR A 58 8.05 11.06 -6.64
CA THR A 58 8.91 9.90 -6.38
C THR A 58 8.41 8.65 -7.13
N LEU A 59 7.12 8.36 -7.08
CA LEU A 59 6.57 7.21 -7.81
C LEU A 59 6.68 7.38 -9.33
N ARG A 60 6.47 8.59 -9.86
CA ARG A 60 6.69 8.88 -11.29
C ARG A 60 8.13 8.72 -11.70
N ALA A 61 9.10 9.12 -10.86
CA ALA A 61 10.53 8.93 -11.13
C ALA A 61 10.93 7.45 -11.03
N ALA A 62 10.42 6.73 -10.04
CA ALA A 62 10.70 5.31 -9.88
C ALA A 62 10.03 4.44 -10.95
N LEU A 63 8.78 4.71 -11.33
CA LEU A 63 7.97 3.93 -12.29
C LEU A 63 7.39 4.84 -13.39
N PRO A 64 8.23 5.36 -14.32
CA PRO A 64 7.79 6.34 -15.32
C PRO A 64 6.74 5.81 -16.29
N ASP A 65 6.69 4.50 -16.48
CA ASP A 65 5.74 3.83 -17.39
C ASP A 65 4.43 3.43 -16.70
N SER A 66 4.23 3.84 -15.46
CA SER A 66 3.07 3.49 -14.64
C SER A 66 2.51 4.72 -13.93
N ASP A 67 1.17 4.84 -13.90
CA ASP A 67 0.50 5.94 -13.23
C ASP A 67 -0.11 5.52 -11.90
N LEU A 68 -0.08 6.43 -10.93
CA LEU A 68 -0.87 6.32 -9.71
C LEU A 68 -2.34 6.65 -10.03
N ARG A 69 -3.23 5.67 -9.96
CA ARG A 69 -4.64 5.78 -10.35
C ARG A 69 -5.58 5.36 -9.21
N PRO A 70 -6.79 5.94 -9.12
CA PRO A 70 -7.80 5.46 -8.20
C PRO A 70 -8.12 3.98 -8.46
N LEU A 71 -8.15 3.17 -7.40
CA LEU A 71 -8.60 1.79 -7.44
C LEU A 71 -10.13 1.74 -7.48
N GLY A 72 -10.70 1.01 -8.45
CA GLY A 72 -12.15 0.80 -8.55
C GLY A 72 -12.71 -0.01 -7.37
N GLN A 73 -13.99 0.15 -7.06
CA GLN A 73 -14.64 -0.57 -5.96
C GLN A 73 -14.68 -2.10 -6.16
N ASP A 74 -14.53 -2.56 -7.38
CA ASP A 74 -14.41 -3.96 -7.76
C ASP A 74 -13.02 -4.55 -7.51
N HIS A 75 -12.01 -3.70 -7.23
CA HIS A 75 -10.64 -4.13 -6.98
C HIS A 75 -10.57 -5.13 -5.82
N VAL A 76 -9.75 -6.17 -5.98
CA VAL A 76 -9.62 -7.26 -5.00
C VAL A 76 -9.25 -6.77 -3.60
N LEU A 77 -8.50 -5.66 -3.48
CA LEU A 77 -8.13 -5.03 -2.23
C LEU A 77 -9.34 -4.79 -1.32
N PHE A 78 -10.47 -4.35 -1.88
CA PHE A 78 -11.67 -4.00 -1.10
C PHE A 78 -12.49 -5.21 -0.64
N LYS A 79 -12.07 -6.43 -0.98
CA LYS A 79 -12.76 -7.68 -0.63
C LYS A 79 -11.78 -8.82 -0.27
N THR A 80 -10.52 -8.50 0.03
CA THR A 80 -9.50 -9.50 0.35
C THR A 80 -9.82 -10.25 1.64
N PHE A 81 -10.25 -9.54 2.69
CA PHE A 81 -10.64 -10.09 3.98
C PHE A 81 -12.00 -9.51 4.45
N PHE A 82 -12.13 -8.19 4.44
CA PHE A 82 -13.39 -7.49 4.70
C PHE A 82 -13.97 -6.92 3.40
N LEU A 83 -15.29 -6.85 3.32
CA LEU A 83 -15.95 -6.06 2.29
C LEU A 83 -15.89 -4.58 2.69
N VAL A 84 -15.02 -3.82 2.02
CA VAL A 84 -14.80 -2.39 2.23
C VAL A 84 -15.60 -1.61 1.19
N ARG A 85 -16.59 -0.86 1.63
CA ARG A 85 -17.45 -0.02 0.76
C ARG A 85 -17.15 1.47 0.89
N ARG A 86 -16.54 1.88 2.00
CA ARG A 86 -16.18 3.27 2.31
C ARG A 86 -14.74 3.34 2.74
N ILE A 87 -14.06 4.40 2.32
CA ILE A 87 -12.67 4.64 2.67
C ILE A 87 -12.65 5.44 3.98
N GLY A 88 -12.23 4.77 5.06
CA GLY A 88 -12.03 5.41 6.37
C GLY A 88 -10.65 6.06 6.49
N GLY A 89 -10.32 6.52 7.69
CA GLY A 89 -9.07 7.15 8.06
C GLY A 89 -9.25 8.05 9.28
N ARG A 90 -8.17 8.62 9.81
CA ARG A 90 -8.28 9.70 10.79
C ARG A 90 -8.93 10.94 10.17
N ALA A 91 -8.59 11.23 8.92
CA ALA A 91 -9.18 12.31 8.14
C ALA A 91 -9.91 11.75 6.92
N ALA A 92 -10.94 12.45 6.45
CA ALA A 92 -11.65 12.13 5.21
C ALA A 92 -11.18 13.03 4.06
N VAL A 93 -9.92 12.89 3.66
CA VAL A 93 -9.30 13.71 2.61
C VAL A 93 -9.71 13.22 1.22
N SER A 94 -9.82 11.90 1.05
CA SER A 94 -10.14 11.26 -0.23
C SER A 94 -11.19 10.17 -0.05
N GLY A 95 -12.14 10.10 -0.98
CA GLY A 95 -13.09 8.99 -1.08
C GLY A 95 -12.54 7.77 -1.83
N SER A 96 -11.29 7.80 -2.28
CA SER A 96 -10.64 6.71 -3.00
C SER A 96 -9.26 6.40 -2.44
N VAL A 97 -8.84 5.16 -2.63
CA VAL A 97 -7.45 4.70 -2.51
C VAL A 97 -6.87 4.67 -3.91
N GLU A 98 -5.62 5.07 -4.06
CA GLU A 98 -4.91 5.03 -5.32
C GLU A 98 -3.92 3.87 -5.34
N GLY A 99 -3.54 3.41 -6.52
CA GLY A 99 -2.57 2.33 -6.67
C GLY A 99 -1.77 2.46 -7.95
N VAL A 100 -0.65 1.75 -8.00
CA VAL A 100 0.17 1.55 -9.19
C VAL A 100 0.20 0.06 -9.49
N ASP A 101 -0.12 -0.29 -10.73
CA ASP A 101 -0.07 -1.66 -11.22
C ASP A 101 1.23 -1.95 -11.96
N TRP A 102 1.79 -3.13 -11.73
CA TRP A 102 2.94 -3.67 -12.45
C TRP A 102 2.81 -5.19 -12.62
N GLY A 103 3.04 -5.69 -13.83
CA GLY A 103 2.97 -7.12 -14.10
C GLY A 103 1.61 -7.77 -13.78
N GLY A 104 0.51 -7.03 -13.94
CA GLY A 104 -0.85 -7.49 -13.63
C GLY A 104 -1.21 -7.51 -12.14
N LYS A 105 -0.40 -6.86 -11.28
CA LYS A 105 -0.64 -6.74 -9.85
C LYS A 105 -0.52 -5.30 -9.39
N THR A 106 -1.28 -4.92 -8.37
CA THR A 106 -1.07 -3.64 -7.69
C THR A 106 0.12 -3.76 -6.75
N VAL A 107 1.20 -3.06 -7.07
CA VAL A 107 2.46 -3.06 -6.32
C VAL A 107 2.60 -1.88 -5.37
N VAL A 108 1.82 -0.83 -5.57
CA VAL A 108 1.72 0.32 -4.66
C VAL A 108 0.26 0.54 -4.31
N VAL A 109 -0.01 0.74 -3.03
CA VAL A 109 -1.31 1.22 -2.52
C VAL A 109 -1.08 2.51 -1.76
N TYR A 110 -1.83 3.57 -2.10
CA TYR A 110 -1.69 4.88 -1.51
C TYR A 110 -3.01 5.39 -0.93
N SER A 111 -3.03 5.66 0.36
CA SER A 111 -4.11 6.32 1.09
C SER A 111 -3.73 7.74 1.48
N ARG A 112 -4.69 8.68 1.37
CA ARG A 112 -4.51 10.06 1.82
C ARG A 112 -5.28 10.37 3.11
N ASN A 113 -5.81 9.35 3.77
CA ASN A 113 -6.73 9.51 4.89
C ASN A 113 -6.12 9.25 6.26
N ASP A 114 -4.79 9.05 6.36
CA ASP A 114 -4.11 8.71 7.60
C ASP A 114 -4.77 7.48 8.27
N LEU A 115 -4.65 6.35 7.59
CA LEU A 115 -5.24 5.09 8.05
C LEU A 115 -4.67 4.67 9.40
N MET A 116 -3.35 4.79 9.58
CA MET A 116 -2.69 4.40 10.84
C MET A 116 -2.95 5.39 11.97
N GLY A 117 -3.22 6.67 11.68
CA GLY A 117 -3.71 7.61 12.68
C GLY A 117 -5.05 7.19 13.30
N ALA A 118 -5.90 6.48 12.53
CA ALA A 118 -7.14 5.90 13.06
C ALA A 118 -6.91 4.72 14.03
N TRP A 119 -5.74 4.07 13.99
CA TRP A 119 -5.36 2.99 14.89
C TRP A 119 -4.66 3.50 16.16
N ALA A 120 -4.08 4.70 16.11
CA ALA A 120 -3.26 5.22 17.19
C ALA A 120 -4.03 5.27 18.52
N LYS A 121 -3.39 4.75 19.57
CA LYS A 121 -3.94 4.70 20.94
C LYS A 121 -2.94 5.24 21.92
N ASP A 122 -3.46 5.76 23.03
CA ASP A 122 -2.67 6.10 24.20
C ASP A 122 -2.26 4.83 25.00
N PRO A 123 -1.43 4.94 26.03
CA PRO A 123 -1.04 3.80 26.88
C PRO A 123 -2.21 3.12 27.60
N LEU A 124 -3.35 3.79 27.74
CA LEU A 124 -4.57 3.26 28.35
C LEU A 124 -5.50 2.57 27.34
N GLY A 125 -5.09 2.52 26.05
CA GLY A 125 -5.85 1.90 24.98
C GLY A 125 -6.96 2.76 24.40
N LYS A 126 -7.06 4.03 24.77
CA LYS A 126 -8.01 4.98 24.17
C LYS A 126 -7.48 5.51 22.84
N PRO A 127 -8.38 5.81 21.88
CA PRO A 127 -7.97 6.46 20.64
C PRO A 127 -7.21 7.76 20.91
N LEU A 128 -6.03 7.91 20.28
CA LEU A 128 -5.20 9.10 20.41
C LEU A 128 -5.77 10.29 19.61
N TYR A 129 -6.45 10.00 18.52
CA TYR A 129 -7.02 11.01 17.62
C TYR A 129 -8.49 10.71 17.33
N ASP A 130 -9.29 11.74 17.19
CA ASP A 130 -10.64 11.61 16.64
C ASP A 130 -10.59 11.36 15.13
N CYS A 131 -11.52 10.58 14.63
CA CYS A 131 -11.72 10.39 13.19
C CYS A 131 -12.81 11.34 12.72
N ALA A 132 -12.44 12.31 11.88
CA ALA A 132 -13.36 13.34 11.41
C ALA A 132 -13.67 13.20 9.91
N PRO A 133 -14.93 13.42 9.49
CA PRO A 133 -16.11 13.79 10.30
C PRO A 133 -16.91 12.59 10.84
N GLY A 134 -16.58 11.35 10.47
CA GLY A 134 -17.45 10.17 10.66
C GLY A 134 -17.23 9.39 11.98
N GLY A 135 -16.40 9.88 12.91
CA GLY A 135 -16.21 9.28 14.23
C GLY A 135 -15.79 7.81 14.19
N GLU A 136 -16.34 7.00 15.08
CA GLU A 136 -15.99 5.58 15.22
C GLU A 136 -16.37 4.72 14.01
N ALA A 137 -17.41 5.08 13.26
CA ALA A 137 -17.72 4.39 12.02
C ALA A 137 -16.61 4.55 10.96
N GLN A 138 -16.08 5.77 10.82
CA GLN A 138 -14.94 6.06 9.95
C GLN A 138 -13.67 5.37 10.42
N ARG A 139 -13.42 5.29 11.73
CA ARG A 139 -12.32 4.52 12.34
C ARG A 139 -12.43 3.03 12.00
N PHE A 140 -13.64 2.48 12.10
CA PHE A 140 -13.87 1.08 11.81
C PHE A 140 -13.64 0.75 10.33
N ASP A 141 -14.08 1.62 9.42
CA ASP A 141 -13.82 1.49 7.99
C ASP A 141 -12.30 1.60 7.68
N ALA A 142 -11.57 2.48 8.37
CA ALA A 142 -10.10 2.56 8.27
C ALA A 142 -9.44 1.24 8.69
N LYS A 143 -9.87 0.64 9.79
CA LYS A 143 -9.33 -0.63 10.29
C LYS A 143 -9.57 -1.77 9.32
N LYS A 144 -10.75 -1.87 8.73
CA LYS A 144 -11.05 -2.88 7.69
C LYS A 144 -10.13 -2.73 6.49
N LEU A 145 -9.97 -1.50 6.00
CA LEU A 145 -9.11 -1.22 4.85
C LEU A 145 -7.64 -1.55 5.14
N THR A 146 -7.13 -1.14 6.31
CA THR A 146 -5.78 -1.47 6.76
C THR A 146 -5.53 -2.98 6.75
N LEU A 147 -6.45 -3.77 7.33
CA LEU A 147 -6.31 -5.22 7.35
C LEU A 147 -6.38 -5.82 5.94
N ASN A 148 -7.22 -5.28 5.07
CA ASN A 148 -7.26 -5.70 3.67
C ASN A 148 -5.94 -5.41 2.94
N ILE A 149 -5.31 -4.23 3.16
CA ILE A 149 -4.01 -3.89 2.58
C ILE A 149 -2.94 -4.89 3.03
N LEU A 150 -2.88 -5.17 4.34
CA LEU A 150 -1.94 -6.14 4.89
C LEU A 150 -2.15 -7.53 4.32
N MET A 151 -3.40 -8.01 4.28
CA MET A 151 -3.75 -9.31 3.71
C MET A 151 -3.44 -9.37 2.21
N TYR A 152 -3.71 -8.30 1.46
CA TYR A 152 -3.37 -8.22 0.04
C TYR A 152 -1.86 -8.32 -0.18
N ALA A 153 -1.07 -7.56 0.59
CA ALA A 153 0.39 -7.59 0.52
C ALA A 153 0.95 -8.99 0.79
N LEU A 154 0.46 -9.66 1.85
CA LEU A 154 0.95 -10.97 2.26
C LEU A 154 0.48 -12.11 1.35
N THR A 155 -0.74 -12.03 0.80
CA THR A 155 -1.29 -13.09 -0.06
C THR A 155 -0.93 -12.89 -1.54
N GLY A 156 -0.58 -11.68 -1.94
CA GLY A 156 -0.13 -11.36 -3.30
C GLY A 156 1.16 -12.07 -3.68
N SER A 157 2.11 -12.21 -2.74
CA SER A 157 3.32 -13.03 -2.91
C SER A 157 2.99 -14.51 -2.95
N TYR A 158 2.14 -15.01 -2.06
CA TYR A 158 1.75 -16.43 -1.99
C TYR A 158 1.02 -16.91 -3.26
N LYS A 159 0.15 -16.07 -3.85
CA LYS A 159 -0.51 -16.43 -5.13
C LYS A 159 0.46 -16.47 -6.32
N ALA A 160 1.51 -15.64 -6.30
CA ALA A 160 2.56 -15.71 -7.31
C ALA A 160 3.37 -17.00 -7.17
N ASP A 161 3.71 -17.40 -5.94
CA ASP A 161 4.40 -18.66 -5.67
C ASP A 161 3.52 -19.87 -5.99
N ALA A 162 2.22 -19.81 -5.72
CA ALA A 162 1.28 -20.87 -6.05
C ALA A 162 1.08 -21.07 -7.55
N VAL A 163 1.21 -20.02 -8.36
CA VAL A 163 1.18 -20.13 -9.84
C VAL A 163 2.49 -20.71 -10.38
N HIS A 164 3.62 -20.51 -9.69
CA HIS A 164 4.92 -21.08 -10.08
C HIS A 164 5.15 -22.48 -9.53
N GLN A 165 4.45 -22.90 -8.47
CA GLN A 165 4.59 -24.26 -7.93
C GLN A 165 4.36 -25.39 -8.93
N PRO A 166 3.33 -25.37 -9.81
CA PRO A 166 3.18 -26.39 -10.84
C PRO A 166 4.38 -26.48 -11.78
N TYR A 167 4.92 -25.33 -12.18
CA TYR A 167 6.09 -25.26 -13.07
C TYR A 167 7.38 -25.75 -12.41
N ILE A 168 7.58 -25.42 -11.12
CA ILE A 168 8.72 -25.90 -10.32
C ILE A 168 8.61 -27.41 -10.10
N LEU A 169 7.42 -27.92 -9.75
CA LEU A 169 7.17 -29.34 -9.57
C LEU A 169 7.34 -30.13 -10.86
N GLU A 170 6.98 -29.55 -12.00
CA GLU A 170 7.17 -30.17 -13.31
C GLU A 170 8.65 -30.22 -13.71
N LYS A 171 9.42 -29.16 -13.45
CA LYS A 171 10.89 -29.18 -13.63
C LYS A 171 11.58 -30.19 -12.72
N MET A 172 11.16 -30.29 -11.47
CA MET A 172 11.69 -31.29 -10.52
C MET A 172 11.35 -32.73 -10.95
N ARG A 173 10.19 -32.97 -11.57
CA ARG A 173 9.80 -34.27 -12.15
C ARG A 173 10.60 -34.65 -13.40
N GLN A 174 11.00 -33.65 -14.19
CA GLN A 174 11.75 -33.87 -15.43
C GLN A 174 13.26 -34.07 -15.22
N GLY A 175 13.74 -34.04 -13.96
CA GLY A 175 15.11 -34.37 -13.62
C GLY A 175 16.17 -33.48 -14.27
N VAL A 176 15.84 -32.23 -14.57
CA VAL A 176 16.80 -31.27 -15.13
C VAL A 176 17.56 -30.64 -13.96
N PRO A 177 18.90 -30.81 -13.90
CA PRO A 177 19.76 -30.24 -12.86
C PRO A 177 19.78 -28.71 -12.90
#